data_188c696c258a228b4d90be57ea2d614d
#
_entry.id   188c696c258a228b4d90be57ea2d614d
#
_cell.length_a   1.000
_cell.length_b   1.000
_cell.length_c   1.000
_cell.angle_alpha   90.00
_cell.angle_beta   90.00
_cell.angle_gamma   90.00
#
_symmetry.space_group_name_H-M   'P 1'
#
loop_
_entity.id
_entity.type
_entity.pdbx_description
1 polymer ?
#
loop_
_entity_poly.entity_id
_entity_poly.type
_entity_poly.pdbx_seq_one_letter_code
_entity_poly.pdbx_strand_id
1 'polypeptide(L)'
;MNIPPLFLTLSSAGLFCLALGQEPAAAQSGPGAAKNEVTIGVKAEFRTIVSNGWPDHAPGAFPRRGNPNTATPQRYEFRVPVQPEVQASPVRSGGYWWGVAVNGVPFEPGTAETWQNDRSSGWRYEAATGFLDLGLDEHHAHVQPTGAYHYHAMPTGLVERLGGDDKEMRLIGWAADGFPLYTHTAPTDPQNLSSPLKKLHSSYQLKAGVRPDGPGGGHDGRFTADFEYVKGSGDLDECNGRTGVTPEFPDGTYYYCVTEQFPFLPRFWRGLPDESFAKGGSPPGGGPGGRRPFGGPGPDGPPGFPMPPLLKVLDKNGDGALDAAEIGQAPAALRTLDANHDGRLSRGEYQLPPPSGRHPDGPAPPPGAPRPE
;
A
#
# COMPACT_ATOMS: atom_id res chain seq x y z
N MET A 1 -11.66 -61.22 75.35
CA MET A 1 -10.63 -60.11 75.39
C MET A 1 -10.20 -59.90 74.01
N ASN A 2 -10.76 -58.86 73.40
CA ASN A 2 -10.46 -58.48 72.00
C ASN A 2 -9.42 -57.34 71.99
N ILE A 3 -8.32 -57.54 71.27
CA ILE A 3 -7.29 -56.54 71.04
C ILE A 3 -7.51 -56.06 69.60
N PRO A 4 -7.70 -54.76 69.34
CA PRO A 4 -7.84 -54.22 67.97
C PRO A 4 -6.46 -54.03 67.33
N PRO A 5 -6.38 -54.12 65.99
CA PRO A 5 -5.13 -53.96 65.26
C PRO A 5 -4.75 -52.46 65.06
N LEU A 6 -3.48 -52.26 65.19
CA LEU A 6 -2.79 -50.95 65.00
C LEU A 6 -2.69 -50.63 63.49
N PHE A 7 -3.32 -49.56 63.04
CA PHE A 7 -3.14 -49.06 61.69
C PHE A 7 -1.93 -48.14 61.61
N LEU A 8 -0.95 -48.57 60.85
CA LEU A 8 0.25 -47.75 60.51
C LEU A 8 -0.08 -46.88 59.27
N THR A 9 -0.19 -45.58 59.47
CA THR A 9 -0.36 -44.63 58.38
C THR A 9 1.00 -44.29 57.82
N LEU A 10 1.29 -44.73 56.57
CA LEU A 10 2.41 -44.21 55.78
C LEU A 10 2.01 -42.82 55.18
N SER A 11 2.71 -41.81 55.63
CA SER A 11 2.64 -40.45 55.07
C SER A 11 3.55 -40.37 53.83
N SER A 12 2.99 -40.40 52.62
CA SER A 12 3.72 -40.12 51.39
C SER A 12 3.86 -38.59 51.21
N ALA A 13 5.06 -38.09 51.41
CA ALA A 13 5.42 -36.72 51.04
C ALA A 13 5.45 -36.62 49.52
N GLY A 14 4.39 -36.07 48.93
CA GLY A 14 4.35 -35.70 47.52
C GLY A 14 5.21 -34.47 47.26
N LEU A 15 6.25 -34.66 46.48
CA LEU A 15 7.09 -33.59 45.94
C LEU A 15 6.29 -32.83 44.89
N PHE A 16 5.74 -31.68 45.22
CA PHE A 16 5.11 -30.74 44.28
C PHE A 16 6.21 -30.01 43.52
N CYS A 17 6.55 -30.47 42.31
CA CYS A 17 7.27 -29.67 41.35
C CYS A 17 6.38 -28.50 40.86
N LEU A 18 6.61 -27.31 41.42
CA LEU A 18 6.10 -26.08 40.83
C LEU A 18 6.78 -25.91 39.44
N ALA A 19 6.07 -26.27 38.39
CA ALA A 19 6.39 -25.78 37.06
C ALA A 19 6.12 -24.26 37.05
N LEU A 20 7.18 -23.46 37.15
CA LEU A 20 7.13 -22.05 36.85
C LEU A 20 6.79 -21.93 35.35
N GLY A 21 5.52 -21.68 35.06
CA GLY A 21 5.09 -21.25 33.76
C GLY A 21 5.80 -19.93 33.45
N GLN A 22 6.70 -19.95 32.48
CA GLN A 22 7.18 -18.70 31.88
C GLN A 22 5.97 -18.06 31.21
N GLU A 23 5.47 -16.99 31.80
CA GLU A 23 4.61 -16.06 31.09
C GLU A 23 5.37 -15.58 29.83
N PRO A 24 4.71 -15.50 28.66
CA PRO A 24 5.35 -14.91 27.50
C PRO A 24 5.77 -13.48 27.88
N ALA A 25 7.05 -13.20 27.70
CA ALA A 25 7.62 -11.89 27.96
C ALA A 25 6.78 -10.83 27.26
N ALA A 26 6.05 -10.05 28.03
CA ALA A 26 5.42 -8.84 27.50
C ALA A 26 6.50 -8.02 26.84
N ALA A 27 6.35 -7.74 25.54
CA ALA A 27 7.28 -6.90 24.80
C ALA A 27 7.45 -5.60 25.58
N GLN A 28 8.63 -5.38 26.12
CA GLN A 28 8.95 -4.17 26.86
C GLN A 28 8.90 -3.00 25.88
N SER A 29 7.82 -2.24 25.93
CA SER A 29 7.79 -0.92 25.34
C SER A 29 8.82 -0.08 26.08
N GLY A 30 9.98 0.14 25.45
CA GLY A 30 11.00 1.04 25.99
C GLY A 30 10.41 2.45 26.22
N PRO A 31 10.97 3.24 27.14
CA PRO A 31 10.49 4.59 27.39
C PRO A 31 10.67 5.43 26.12
N GLY A 32 9.54 5.76 25.43
CA GLY A 32 9.54 6.57 24.21
C GLY A 32 8.86 5.95 23.00
N ALA A 33 8.20 4.77 23.10
CA ALA A 33 7.41 4.24 22.00
C ALA A 33 6.31 5.24 21.62
N ALA A 34 6.25 5.60 20.32
CA ALA A 34 5.21 6.49 19.82
C ALA A 34 3.83 5.84 20.05
N LYS A 35 2.83 6.70 20.32
CA LYS A 35 1.44 6.26 20.48
C LYS A 35 0.68 6.54 19.20
N ASN A 36 -0.32 5.73 18.90
CA ASN A 36 -1.27 6.03 17.84
C ASN A 36 -2.01 7.34 18.16
N GLU A 37 -2.03 8.22 17.15
CA GLU A 37 -2.79 9.46 17.19
C GLU A 37 -3.57 9.55 15.89
N VAL A 38 -4.88 9.40 15.98
CA VAL A 38 -5.81 9.50 14.85
C VAL A 38 -7.05 10.27 15.24
N THR A 39 -7.46 11.20 14.38
CA THR A 39 -8.72 11.93 14.51
C THR A 39 -9.47 11.82 13.20
N ILE A 40 -10.72 11.38 13.28
CA ILE A 40 -11.61 11.22 12.12
C ILE A 40 -12.81 12.14 12.31
N GLY A 41 -13.04 13.02 11.36
CA GLY A 41 -14.17 13.94 11.36
C GLY A 41 -14.79 14.02 9.98
N VAL A 42 -16.09 14.34 9.92
CA VAL A 42 -16.80 14.60 8.67
C VAL A 42 -17.17 16.07 8.63
N LYS A 43 -16.79 16.76 7.57
CA LYS A 43 -17.12 18.15 7.33
C LYS A 43 -17.44 18.36 5.85
N ALA A 44 -18.67 18.82 5.58
CA ALA A 44 -19.17 18.97 4.21
C ALA A 44 -19.03 17.66 3.41
N GLU A 45 -18.34 17.69 2.30
CA GLU A 45 -18.21 16.59 1.35
C GLU A 45 -17.06 15.63 1.66
N PHE A 46 -16.30 15.86 2.74
CA PHE A 46 -15.12 15.06 3.07
C PHE A 46 -15.15 14.52 4.49
N ARG A 47 -14.71 13.28 4.63
CA ARG A 47 -14.17 12.72 5.87
C ARG A 47 -12.70 13.07 5.91
N THR A 48 -12.28 13.82 6.93
CA THR A 48 -10.86 14.15 7.16
C THR A 48 -10.30 13.17 8.18
N ILE A 49 -9.15 12.58 7.88
CA ILE A 49 -8.41 11.68 8.77
C ILE A 49 -7.05 12.31 9.02
N VAL A 50 -6.85 12.84 10.22
CA VAL A 50 -5.55 13.37 10.67
C VAL A 50 -4.88 12.29 11.50
N SER A 51 -3.66 11.92 11.15
CA SER A 51 -2.97 10.79 11.76
C SER A 51 -1.46 10.98 11.81
N ASN A 52 -0.84 10.36 12.84
CA ASN A 52 0.61 10.20 12.87
C ASN A 52 1.09 8.89 12.19
N GLY A 53 0.21 8.10 11.57
CA GLY A 53 0.56 6.87 10.86
C GLY A 53 1.14 5.76 11.76
N TRP A 54 1.15 5.93 13.08
CA TRP A 54 1.55 4.91 14.03
C TRP A 54 0.39 3.97 14.31
N PRO A 55 0.58 2.63 14.30
CA PRO A 55 -0.53 1.71 14.54
C PRO A 55 -1.02 1.76 16.00
N ASP A 56 -2.26 1.36 16.22
CA ASP A 56 -2.90 1.24 17.55
C ASP A 56 -2.66 -0.12 18.21
N HIS A 57 -1.96 -1.01 17.53
CA HIS A 57 -1.42 -2.29 18.01
C HIS A 57 0.11 -2.21 18.10
N ALA A 58 0.75 -3.18 18.73
CA ALA A 58 2.21 -3.26 18.74
C ALA A 58 2.72 -3.58 17.33
N PRO A 59 3.49 -2.70 16.67
CA PRO A 59 4.15 -3.05 15.42
C PRO A 59 5.25 -4.07 15.69
N GLY A 60 5.64 -4.83 14.65
CA GLY A 60 6.83 -5.65 14.70
C GLY A 60 8.09 -4.82 14.99
N ALA A 61 9.16 -5.48 15.43
CA ALA A 61 10.44 -4.81 15.65
C ALA A 61 11.06 -4.36 14.31
N PHE A 62 11.39 -3.08 14.20
CA PHE A 62 12.10 -2.48 13.08
C PHE A 62 13.27 -1.64 13.57
N PRO A 63 14.47 -1.71 12.91
CA PRO A 63 14.77 -2.47 11.70
C PRO A 63 14.79 -3.99 11.93
N ARG A 64 14.51 -4.75 10.85
CA ARG A 64 14.55 -6.21 10.87
C ARG A 64 15.09 -6.76 9.54
N ARG A 65 15.33 -8.08 9.47
CA ARG A 65 15.71 -8.73 8.22
C ARG A 65 14.68 -8.40 7.13
N GLY A 66 15.15 -8.08 5.93
CA GLY A 66 14.30 -7.67 4.80
C GLY A 66 13.83 -6.21 4.86
N ASN A 67 13.87 -5.55 6.03
CA ASN A 67 13.52 -4.14 6.18
C ASN A 67 14.44 -3.40 7.14
N PRO A 68 15.46 -2.66 6.65
CA PRO A 68 16.45 -1.96 7.47
C PRO A 68 15.94 -0.62 8.05
N ASN A 69 14.72 -0.23 7.76
CA ASN A 69 14.20 1.08 8.12
C ASN A 69 13.68 1.10 9.57
N THR A 70 13.70 2.27 10.20
CA THR A 70 13.14 2.50 11.53
C THR A 70 11.79 3.19 11.41
N ALA A 71 10.77 2.67 12.10
CA ALA A 71 9.45 3.30 12.13
C ALA A 71 9.49 4.63 12.89
N THR A 72 8.88 5.66 12.33
CA THR A 72 8.75 6.98 12.94
C THR A 72 7.35 7.54 12.72
N PRO A 73 6.80 8.30 13.69
CA PRO A 73 5.54 9.00 13.48
C PRO A 73 5.62 9.93 12.27
N GLN A 74 4.55 9.95 11.53
CA GLN A 74 4.36 10.76 10.33
C GLN A 74 3.38 11.91 10.61
N ARG A 75 3.05 12.68 9.57
CA ARG A 75 1.98 13.69 9.61
C ARG A 75 1.12 13.52 8.38
N TYR A 76 -0.04 12.93 8.55
CA TYR A 76 -1.01 12.73 7.49
C TYR A 76 -2.28 13.56 7.73
N GLU A 77 -2.82 14.08 6.65
CA GLU A 77 -4.16 14.65 6.60
C GLU A 77 -4.81 14.16 5.30
N PHE A 78 -5.55 13.04 5.41
CA PHE A 78 -6.25 12.45 4.29
C PHE A 78 -7.65 13.02 4.19
N ARG A 79 -8.07 13.38 2.98
CA ARG A 79 -9.43 13.74 2.66
C ARG A 79 -10.08 12.60 1.87
N VAL A 80 -11.13 12.06 2.42
CA VAL A 80 -11.87 10.95 1.85
C VAL A 80 -13.25 11.47 1.44
N PRO A 81 -13.63 11.46 0.15
CA PRO A 81 -14.96 11.84 -0.27
C PRO A 81 -16.03 11.03 0.44
N VAL A 82 -17.11 11.68 0.95
CA VAL A 82 -18.22 10.97 1.62
C VAL A 82 -19.28 10.50 0.65
N GLN A 83 -19.28 11.03 -0.57
CA GLN A 83 -20.12 10.60 -1.69
C GLN A 83 -19.24 10.29 -2.89
N PRO A 84 -18.55 9.13 -2.86
CA PRO A 84 -17.69 8.74 -3.96
C PRO A 84 -18.48 8.35 -5.20
N GLU A 85 -17.92 8.64 -6.38
CA GLU A 85 -18.54 8.35 -7.67
C GLU A 85 -17.83 7.20 -8.38
N VAL A 86 -18.61 6.23 -8.87
CA VAL A 86 -18.11 5.10 -9.65
C VAL A 86 -17.70 5.58 -11.04
N GLN A 87 -16.45 5.31 -11.44
CA GLN A 87 -15.94 5.59 -12.76
C GLN A 87 -16.26 4.44 -13.74
N ALA A 88 -16.32 4.77 -15.04
CA ALA A 88 -16.60 3.80 -16.09
C ALA A 88 -15.54 2.69 -16.20
N SER A 89 -14.29 2.99 -15.82
CA SER A 89 -13.15 2.06 -15.85
C SER A 89 -12.35 2.17 -14.56
N PRO A 90 -11.69 1.08 -14.14
CA PRO A 90 -10.79 1.10 -12.99
C PRO A 90 -9.64 2.11 -13.14
N VAL A 91 -9.35 2.82 -12.07
CA VAL A 91 -8.26 3.79 -11.99
C VAL A 91 -7.06 3.15 -11.31
N ARG A 92 -5.87 3.22 -11.93
CA ARG A 92 -4.65 2.61 -11.37
C ARG A 92 -4.11 3.41 -10.19
N SER A 93 -3.67 2.69 -9.15
CA SER A 93 -3.04 3.28 -7.98
C SER A 93 -1.53 3.50 -8.22
N GLY A 94 -1.15 4.59 -8.87
CA GLY A 94 0.25 4.93 -9.09
C GLY A 94 0.66 6.21 -8.36
N GLY A 95 1.72 6.15 -7.52
CA GLY A 95 2.24 7.36 -6.84
C GLY A 95 1.40 7.84 -5.64
N TYR A 96 0.40 7.08 -5.20
CA TYR A 96 -0.49 7.39 -4.07
C TYR A 96 -0.43 6.30 -2.99
N TRP A 97 -0.75 6.64 -1.75
CA TRP A 97 -1.27 5.67 -0.80
C TRP A 97 -2.63 5.19 -1.33
N TRP A 98 -2.85 3.89 -1.33
CA TRP A 98 -4.10 3.35 -1.88
C TRP A 98 -5.32 3.74 -1.04
N GLY A 99 -5.13 3.86 0.26
CA GLY A 99 -6.16 4.21 1.22
C GLY A 99 -5.57 4.40 2.61
N VAL A 100 -6.44 4.56 3.59
CA VAL A 100 -6.07 4.73 5.00
C VAL A 100 -6.96 3.89 5.90
N ALA A 101 -6.36 3.22 6.87
CA ALA A 101 -7.05 2.43 7.87
C ALA A 101 -7.75 3.31 8.92
N VAL A 102 -8.74 2.76 9.64
CA VAL A 102 -9.43 3.49 10.73
C VAL A 102 -8.48 3.91 11.85
N ASN A 103 -7.33 3.25 12.00
CA ASN A 103 -6.26 3.66 12.94
C ASN A 103 -5.27 4.67 12.33
N GLY A 104 -5.52 5.14 11.11
CA GLY A 104 -4.72 6.17 10.45
C GLY A 104 -3.44 5.67 9.76
N VAL A 105 -3.20 4.36 9.73
CA VAL A 105 -2.07 3.77 8.99
C VAL A 105 -2.42 3.64 7.51
N PRO A 106 -1.54 4.04 6.57
CA PRO A 106 -1.80 3.91 5.14
C PRO A 106 -1.80 2.46 4.65
N PHE A 107 -2.55 2.21 3.56
CA PHE A 107 -2.50 0.98 2.77
C PHE A 107 -1.66 1.18 1.51
N GLU A 108 -0.79 0.22 1.22
CA GLU A 108 0.03 0.17 0.01
C GLU A 108 0.09 -1.24 -0.57
N PRO A 109 -0.73 -1.57 -1.58
CA PRO A 109 -0.76 -2.91 -2.14
C PRO A 109 0.47 -3.27 -3.00
N GLY A 110 1.24 -2.29 -3.47
CA GLY A 110 2.38 -2.50 -4.35
C GLY A 110 3.72 -2.53 -3.64
N THR A 111 4.76 -2.93 -4.35
CA THR A 111 6.16 -2.83 -3.92
C THR A 111 6.97 -1.98 -4.90
N ALA A 112 8.18 -1.57 -4.51
CA ALA A 112 9.12 -0.93 -5.43
C ALA A 112 9.97 -1.96 -6.20
N GLU A 113 10.05 -3.19 -5.69
CA GLU A 113 10.95 -4.24 -6.12
C GLU A 113 10.47 -4.89 -7.42
N THR A 114 11.39 -4.99 -8.36
CA THR A 114 11.15 -5.56 -9.69
C THR A 114 12.23 -6.59 -10.01
N TRP A 115 11.91 -7.51 -10.92
CA TRP A 115 12.88 -8.47 -11.40
C TRP A 115 14.12 -7.77 -11.95
N GLN A 116 15.30 -8.19 -11.48
CA GLN A 116 16.60 -7.59 -11.81
C GLN A 116 16.70 -6.08 -11.55
N ASN A 117 15.87 -5.52 -10.66
CA ASN A 117 15.74 -4.08 -10.42
C ASN A 117 15.35 -3.27 -11.68
N ASP A 118 14.83 -3.93 -12.71
CA ASP A 118 14.35 -3.28 -13.92
C ASP A 118 12.86 -2.93 -13.81
N ARG A 119 12.59 -1.65 -13.61
CA ARG A 119 11.22 -1.11 -13.51
C ARG A 119 10.46 -1.17 -14.84
N SER A 120 11.16 -1.30 -15.96
CA SER A 120 10.56 -1.41 -17.28
C SER A 120 10.16 -2.82 -17.64
N SER A 121 10.63 -3.83 -16.91
CA SER A 121 10.37 -5.25 -17.18
C SER A 121 8.90 -5.65 -17.08
N GLY A 122 8.08 -4.89 -16.34
CA GLY A 122 6.71 -5.27 -16.01
C GLY A 122 6.58 -6.32 -14.90
N TRP A 123 7.69 -6.96 -14.49
CA TRP A 123 7.74 -8.00 -13.47
C TRP A 123 8.01 -7.43 -12.08
N ARG A 124 6.95 -6.95 -11.45
CA ARG A 124 6.99 -6.42 -10.07
C ARG A 124 6.67 -7.55 -9.09
N TYR A 125 7.49 -7.68 -8.04
CA TYR A 125 7.24 -8.66 -6.99
C TYR A 125 5.94 -8.39 -6.26
N GLU A 126 5.30 -9.48 -5.79
CA GLU A 126 4.13 -9.41 -4.93
C GLU A 126 4.56 -9.44 -3.47
N ALA A 127 4.10 -8.44 -2.68
CA ALA A 127 4.56 -8.26 -1.30
C ALA A 127 4.11 -9.39 -0.38
N ALA A 128 2.86 -9.84 -0.52
CA ALA A 128 2.21 -10.71 0.47
C ALA A 128 2.38 -12.21 0.19
N THR A 129 3.03 -12.61 -0.90
CA THR A 129 3.22 -14.03 -1.24
C THR A 129 4.45 -14.67 -0.59
N GLY A 130 5.32 -13.87 0.01
CA GLY A 130 6.51 -14.37 0.72
C GLY A 130 7.67 -14.83 -0.19
N PHE A 131 7.56 -14.71 -1.52
CA PHE A 131 8.67 -15.03 -2.43
C PHE A 131 9.84 -14.05 -2.32
N LEU A 132 9.58 -12.84 -1.91
CA LEU A 132 10.59 -11.83 -1.59
C LEU A 132 10.44 -11.44 -0.12
N ASP A 133 11.57 -11.55 0.62
CA ASP A 133 11.60 -11.11 2.03
C ASP A 133 11.68 -9.58 2.08
N LEU A 134 10.54 -8.93 2.23
CA LEU A 134 10.40 -7.49 2.42
C LEU A 134 10.41 -7.09 3.91
N GLY A 135 10.63 -8.05 4.80
CA GLY A 135 10.60 -7.83 6.25
C GLY A 135 9.23 -7.38 6.75
N LEU A 136 8.14 -7.90 6.17
CA LEU A 136 6.81 -7.68 6.73
C LEU A 136 6.74 -8.24 8.15
N ASP A 137 6.03 -7.53 9.03
CA ASP A 137 5.72 -8.03 10.36
C ASP A 137 4.49 -8.97 10.35
N GLU A 138 4.08 -9.41 11.52
CA GLU A 138 2.92 -10.29 11.72
C GLU A 138 1.59 -9.64 11.33
N HIS A 139 1.60 -8.34 11.12
CA HIS A 139 0.43 -7.54 10.70
C HIS A 139 0.44 -7.21 9.21
N HIS A 140 1.29 -7.90 8.43
CA HIS A 140 1.51 -7.68 6.99
C HIS A 140 1.89 -6.25 6.65
N ALA A 141 2.69 -5.63 7.50
CA ALA A 141 3.17 -4.26 7.34
C ALA A 141 4.68 -4.19 7.41
N HIS A 142 5.24 -3.14 6.86
CA HIS A 142 6.64 -2.79 7.03
C HIS A 142 6.86 -1.27 7.00
N VAL A 143 8.12 -0.84 6.98
CA VAL A 143 8.49 0.57 7.11
C VAL A 143 9.21 1.05 5.84
N GLN A 144 8.76 2.16 5.26
CA GLN A 144 9.46 2.82 4.17
C GLN A 144 10.76 3.51 4.64
N PRO A 145 11.70 3.86 3.72
CA PRO A 145 12.87 4.65 4.07
C PRO A 145 12.58 5.99 4.76
N THR A 146 11.37 6.53 4.59
CA THR A 146 10.86 7.73 5.27
C THR A 146 10.43 7.49 6.71
N GLY A 147 10.44 6.24 7.18
CA GLY A 147 9.93 5.86 8.49
C GLY A 147 8.43 5.54 8.52
N ALA A 148 7.74 5.60 7.40
CA ALA A 148 6.30 5.37 7.30
C ALA A 148 5.95 3.88 7.42
N TYR A 149 5.27 3.48 8.49
CA TYR A 149 4.66 2.16 8.65
C TYR A 149 3.39 2.07 7.80
N HIS A 150 3.18 0.96 7.08
CA HIS A 150 2.04 0.79 6.18
C HIS A 150 1.72 -0.68 5.94
N TYR A 151 0.45 -0.98 5.62
CA TYR A 151 -0.07 -2.32 5.41
C TYR A 151 -0.01 -2.75 3.94
N HIS A 152 0.39 -4.00 3.68
CA HIS A 152 0.39 -4.63 2.35
C HIS A 152 -0.71 -5.67 2.14
N ALA A 153 -1.29 -6.18 3.22
CA ALA A 153 -2.39 -7.15 3.21
C ALA A 153 -3.30 -6.93 4.42
N MET A 154 -4.03 -7.96 4.87
CA MET A 154 -4.91 -7.90 6.03
C MET A 154 -4.17 -7.35 7.26
N PRO A 155 -4.57 -6.23 7.83
CA PRO A 155 -3.95 -5.63 9.02
C PRO A 155 -4.38 -6.40 10.29
N THR A 156 -3.79 -7.56 10.54
CA THR A 156 -4.27 -8.50 11.57
C THR A 156 -4.40 -7.87 12.94
N GLY A 157 -3.41 -7.07 13.37
CA GLY A 157 -3.46 -6.39 14.67
C GLY A 157 -4.60 -5.36 14.78
N LEU A 158 -4.90 -4.63 13.70
CA LEU A 158 -6.07 -3.75 13.65
C LEU A 158 -7.37 -4.56 13.73
N VAL A 159 -7.47 -5.63 12.93
CA VAL A 159 -8.68 -6.48 12.89
C VAL A 159 -8.96 -7.11 14.25
N GLU A 160 -7.93 -7.60 14.95
CA GLU A 160 -8.05 -8.11 16.32
C GLU A 160 -8.57 -7.04 17.29
N ARG A 161 -8.09 -5.82 17.21
CA ARG A 161 -8.57 -4.69 18.03
C ARG A 161 -10.02 -4.30 17.73
N LEU A 162 -10.46 -4.53 16.50
CA LEU A 162 -11.86 -4.33 16.10
C LEU A 162 -12.78 -5.52 16.47
N GLY A 163 -12.24 -6.58 17.08
CA GLY A 163 -13.01 -7.74 17.55
C GLY A 163 -12.99 -8.97 16.62
N GLY A 164 -12.05 -9.01 15.67
CA GLY A 164 -11.89 -10.11 14.70
C GLY A 164 -12.70 -9.92 13.41
N ASP A 165 -12.58 -10.87 12.49
CA ASP A 165 -13.14 -10.78 11.13
C ASP A 165 -14.12 -11.89 10.73
N ASP A 166 -14.30 -12.92 11.58
CA ASP A 166 -15.06 -14.14 11.21
C ASP A 166 -16.56 -14.03 11.50
N LYS A 167 -16.96 -13.08 12.35
CA LYS A 167 -18.32 -13.02 12.90
C LYS A 167 -19.15 -11.86 12.35
N GLU A 168 -18.49 -10.87 11.79
CA GLU A 168 -19.11 -9.64 11.32
C GLU A 168 -18.36 -9.09 10.09
N MET A 169 -19.07 -8.34 9.26
CA MET A 169 -18.48 -7.51 8.25
C MET A 169 -17.83 -6.29 8.92
N ARG A 170 -16.50 -6.16 8.80
CA ARG A 170 -15.72 -5.14 9.53
C ARG A 170 -15.19 -4.07 8.59
N LEU A 171 -15.57 -2.83 8.85
CA LEU A 171 -14.93 -1.66 8.23
C LEU A 171 -13.52 -1.49 8.82
N ILE A 172 -12.50 -1.51 7.97
CA ILE A 172 -11.10 -1.37 8.38
C ILE A 172 -10.45 -0.08 7.85
N GLY A 173 -11.10 0.63 6.94
CA GLY A 173 -10.57 1.86 6.37
C GLY A 173 -11.37 2.39 5.19
N TRP A 174 -10.76 3.32 4.50
CA TRP A 174 -11.31 3.93 3.28
C TRP A 174 -10.21 3.99 2.22
N ALA A 175 -10.61 3.72 0.98
CA ALA A 175 -9.78 3.95 -0.18
C ALA A 175 -9.66 5.47 -0.48
N ALA A 176 -8.64 5.84 -1.22
CA ALA A 176 -8.41 7.25 -1.57
C ALA A 176 -9.54 7.87 -2.39
N ASP A 177 -10.32 7.06 -3.09
CA ASP A 177 -11.49 7.47 -3.87
C ASP A 177 -12.77 7.64 -3.04
N GLY A 178 -12.74 7.32 -1.74
CA GLY A 178 -13.85 7.51 -0.81
C GLY A 178 -14.63 6.25 -0.47
N PHE A 179 -14.55 5.20 -1.25
CA PHE A 179 -15.27 3.96 -0.94
C PHE A 179 -14.69 3.24 0.28
N PRO A 180 -15.53 2.61 1.11
CA PRO A 180 -15.08 1.90 2.30
C PRO A 180 -14.35 0.61 1.96
N LEU A 181 -13.40 0.23 2.82
CA LEU A 181 -12.65 -1.02 2.77
C LEU A 181 -13.03 -1.89 3.96
N TYR A 182 -13.42 -3.12 3.67
CA TYR A 182 -13.78 -4.13 4.67
C TYR A 182 -12.80 -5.31 4.68
N THR A 183 -12.87 -6.10 5.75
CA THR A 183 -12.29 -7.45 5.76
C THR A 183 -12.96 -8.33 4.71
N HIS A 184 -12.47 -9.57 4.54
CA HIS A 184 -13.03 -10.51 3.56
C HIS A 184 -14.37 -11.12 3.96
N THR A 185 -14.84 -10.95 5.21
CA THR A 185 -16.10 -11.53 5.69
C THR A 185 -17.27 -10.58 5.41
N ALA A 186 -18.26 -11.06 4.67
CA ALA A 186 -19.43 -10.27 4.30
C ALA A 186 -20.65 -11.17 4.02
N PRO A 187 -21.88 -10.60 3.95
CA PRO A 187 -23.10 -11.31 3.62
C PRO A 187 -23.01 -12.06 2.29
N THR A 188 -23.56 -13.28 2.24
CA THR A 188 -23.62 -14.08 1.00
C THR A 188 -24.44 -13.35 -0.08
N ASP A 189 -25.58 -12.78 0.29
CA ASP A 189 -26.36 -11.89 -0.55
C ASP A 189 -25.91 -10.44 -0.26
N PRO A 190 -25.28 -9.75 -1.23
CA PRO A 190 -24.79 -8.40 -1.02
C PRO A 190 -25.90 -7.36 -0.78
N GLN A 191 -27.15 -7.68 -1.06
CA GLN A 191 -28.29 -6.79 -0.83
C GLN A 191 -29.04 -7.07 0.50
N ASN A 192 -28.55 -8.04 1.29
CA ASN A 192 -29.22 -8.45 2.52
C ASN A 192 -28.21 -8.67 3.67
N LEU A 193 -28.10 -7.70 4.57
CA LEU A 193 -27.21 -7.80 5.76
C LEU A 193 -27.54 -8.98 6.68
N SER A 194 -28.76 -9.49 6.64
CA SER A 194 -29.20 -10.63 7.46
C SER A 194 -28.88 -11.98 6.82
N SER A 195 -28.37 -12.01 5.58
CA SER A 195 -27.95 -13.27 4.96
C SER A 195 -26.70 -13.84 5.66
N PRO A 196 -26.50 -15.16 5.61
CA PRO A 196 -25.31 -15.78 6.23
C PRO A 196 -24.01 -15.15 5.75
N LEU A 197 -23.08 -14.96 6.66
CA LEU A 197 -21.75 -14.46 6.32
C LEU A 197 -20.91 -15.55 5.64
N LYS A 198 -20.05 -15.14 4.72
CA LYS A 198 -19.03 -15.97 4.11
C LYS A 198 -17.73 -15.18 3.93
N LYS A 199 -16.63 -15.89 3.76
CA LYS A 199 -15.39 -15.32 3.25
C LYS A 199 -15.55 -15.08 1.74
N LEU A 200 -15.29 -13.84 1.32
CA LEU A 200 -15.32 -13.45 -0.08
C LEU A 200 -14.00 -13.83 -0.75
N HIS A 201 -14.09 -14.35 -1.95
CA HIS A 201 -12.96 -14.72 -2.79
C HIS A 201 -12.76 -13.69 -3.90
N SER A 202 -11.49 -13.36 -4.14
CA SER A 202 -11.09 -12.57 -5.30
C SER A 202 -11.39 -13.31 -6.60
N SER A 203 -11.66 -12.56 -7.67
CA SER A 203 -11.77 -13.11 -9.03
C SER A 203 -10.42 -13.09 -9.76
N TYR A 204 -9.32 -12.80 -9.09
CA TYR A 204 -7.98 -12.98 -9.65
C TYR A 204 -7.52 -14.42 -9.50
N GLN A 205 -6.93 -14.95 -10.55
CA GLN A 205 -6.39 -16.30 -10.61
C GLN A 205 -4.95 -16.29 -11.09
N LEU A 206 -4.19 -17.29 -10.68
CA LEU A 206 -2.85 -17.53 -11.20
C LEU A 206 -2.97 -17.95 -12.69
N LYS A 207 -2.23 -17.28 -13.58
CA LYS A 207 -2.19 -17.61 -14.98
C LYS A 207 -1.67 -19.03 -15.21
N ALA A 208 -2.25 -19.74 -16.14
CA ALA A 208 -1.74 -21.03 -16.59
C ALA A 208 -0.46 -20.87 -17.44
N GLY A 209 0.34 -21.93 -17.49
CA GLY A 209 1.50 -22.01 -18.38
C GLY A 209 2.75 -21.28 -17.89
N VAL A 210 3.60 -20.89 -18.83
CA VAL A 210 4.89 -20.26 -18.57
C VAL A 210 4.85 -18.77 -18.89
N ARG A 211 5.68 -17.98 -18.17
CA ARG A 211 5.85 -16.56 -18.46
C ARG A 211 6.39 -16.37 -19.87
N PRO A 212 5.85 -15.41 -20.65
CA PRO A 212 6.24 -15.22 -22.06
C PRO A 212 7.63 -14.61 -22.21
N ASP A 213 8.14 -13.94 -21.17
CA ASP A 213 9.42 -13.21 -21.15
C ASP A 213 9.95 -13.06 -19.72
N GLY A 214 10.98 -12.23 -19.55
CA GLY A 214 11.53 -11.79 -18.27
C GLY A 214 12.07 -12.93 -17.41
N PRO A 215 11.52 -13.19 -16.21
CA PRO A 215 12.05 -14.19 -15.29
C PRO A 215 11.89 -15.63 -15.78
N GLY A 216 11.08 -15.87 -16.85
CA GLY A 216 10.80 -17.23 -17.34
C GLY A 216 10.11 -18.12 -16.32
N GLY A 217 10.01 -19.42 -16.62
CA GLY A 217 9.35 -20.42 -15.76
C GLY A 217 7.83 -20.29 -15.71
N GLY A 218 7.19 -21.12 -14.88
CA GLY A 218 5.73 -21.07 -14.67
C GLY A 218 5.30 -19.84 -13.88
N HIS A 219 4.04 -19.43 -14.04
CA HIS A 219 3.42 -18.46 -13.16
C HIS A 219 3.25 -19.11 -11.78
N ASP A 220 3.89 -18.58 -10.76
CA ASP A 220 3.92 -19.14 -9.41
C ASP A 220 3.44 -18.17 -8.32
N GLY A 221 3.04 -16.96 -8.72
CA GLY A 221 2.52 -15.93 -7.83
C GLY A 221 3.55 -15.00 -7.23
N ARG A 222 4.85 -15.15 -7.57
CA ARG A 222 5.88 -14.24 -7.07
C ARG A 222 5.81 -12.83 -7.63
N PHE A 223 5.17 -12.66 -8.80
CA PHE A 223 5.00 -11.36 -9.45
C PHE A 223 3.52 -11.01 -9.58
N THR A 224 3.21 -9.74 -9.45
CA THR A 224 1.86 -9.23 -9.70
C THR A 224 1.34 -9.63 -11.09
N ALA A 225 2.23 -9.68 -12.09
CA ALA A 225 1.91 -10.06 -13.46
C ALA A 225 1.63 -11.56 -13.65
N ASP A 226 1.86 -12.40 -12.65
CA ASP A 226 1.50 -13.82 -12.66
C ASP A 226 -0.01 -14.03 -12.56
N PHE A 227 -0.75 -13.03 -12.15
CA PHE A 227 -2.19 -13.11 -11.93
C PHE A 227 -2.98 -12.43 -13.05
N GLU A 228 -4.19 -12.91 -13.27
CA GLU A 228 -5.16 -12.33 -14.18
C GLU A 228 -6.55 -12.27 -13.54
N TYR A 229 -7.31 -11.26 -13.92
CA TYR A 229 -8.71 -11.14 -13.52
C TYR A 229 -9.58 -12.03 -14.42
N VAL A 230 -10.34 -12.95 -13.81
CA VAL A 230 -11.28 -13.83 -14.50
C VAL A 230 -12.68 -13.50 -13.98
N LYS A 231 -13.43 -12.74 -14.77
CA LYS A 231 -14.77 -12.28 -14.37
C LYS A 231 -15.67 -13.42 -13.91
N GLY A 232 -16.19 -13.30 -12.69
CA GLY A 232 -17.14 -14.26 -12.12
C GLY A 232 -16.52 -15.53 -11.57
N SER A 233 -15.18 -15.65 -11.49
CA SER A 233 -14.51 -16.79 -10.86
C SER A 233 -14.50 -16.69 -9.33
N GLY A 234 -14.73 -15.51 -8.79
CA GLY A 234 -14.88 -15.21 -7.36
C GLY A 234 -16.10 -14.32 -7.10
N ASP A 235 -16.10 -13.67 -5.96
CA ASP A 235 -17.19 -12.84 -5.45
C ASP A 235 -17.04 -11.36 -5.81
N LEU A 236 -15.84 -10.95 -6.20
CA LEU A 236 -15.42 -9.56 -6.32
C LEU A 236 -15.07 -9.20 -7.77
N ASP A 237 -15.20 -7.92 -8.10
CA ASP A 237 -14.83 -7.40 -9.41
C ASP A 237 -13.31 -7.19 -9.56
N GLU A 238 -12.88 -6.58 -10.66
CA GLU A 238 -11.49 -6.32 -10.98
C GLU A 238 -10.79 -5.33 -10.03
N CYS A 239 -11.58 -4.53 -9.29
CA CYS A 239 -11.08 -3.65 -8.24
C CYS A 239 -11.07 -4.34 -6.86
N ASN A 240 -11.35 -5.65 -6.80
CA ASN A 240 -11.51 -6.42 -5.57
C ASN A 240 -12.61 -5.86 -4.66
N GLY A 241 -13.72 -5.46 -5.25
CA GLY A 241 -14.88 -4.90 -4.59
C GLY A 241 -16.19 -5.41 -5.17
N ARG A 242 -17.30 -4.97 -4.59
CA ARG A 242 -18.66 -5.21 -5.08
C ARG A 242 -19.64 -4.16 -4.55
N THR A 243 -20.81 -4.07 -5.15
CA THR A 243 -21.90 -3.21 -4.68
C THR A 243 -22.83 -3.99 -3.75
N GLY A 244 -23.23 -3.39 -2.64
CA GLY A 244 -24.16 -3.98 -1.70
C GLY A 244 -24.39 -3.12 -0.47
N VAL A 245 -25.20 -3.62 0.46
CA VAL A 245 -25.45 -2.98 1.74
C VAL A 245 -24.37 -3.37 2.75
N THR A 246 -24.03 -2.45 3.64
CA THR A 246 -23.07 -2.67 4.73
C THR A 246 -23.60 -2.11 6.03
N PRO A 247 -23.05 -2.44 7.20
CA PRO A 247 -23.51 -1.87 8.47
C PRO A 247 -23.49 -0.34 8.48
N GLU A 248 -22.51 0.29 7.85
CA GLU A 248 -22.34 1.74 7.78
C GLU A 248 -23.10 2.39 6.60
N PHE A 249 -23.50 1.59 5.61
CA PHE A 249 -24.20 2.05 4.41
C PHE A 249 -25.42 1.15 4.11
N PRO A 250 -26.50 1.27 4.91
CA PRO A 250 -27.67 0.41 4.78
C PRO A 250 -28.46 0.63 3.47
N ASP A 251 -28.32 1.78 2.85
CA ASP A 251 -28.91 2.09 1.54
C ASP A 251 -28.08 1.56 0.35
N GLY A 252 -26.93 0.96 0.66
CA GLY A 252 -26.02 0.40 -0.33
C GLY A 252 -24.89 1.34 -0.75
N THR A 253 -23.75 0.75 -1.07
CA THR A 253 -22.58 1.43 -1.61
C THR A 253 -21.72 0.44 -2.41
N TYR A 254 -20.81 0.92 -3.22
CA TYR A 254 -19.69 0.11 -3.64
C TYR A 254 -18.69 0.01 -2.47
N TYR A 255 -18.08 -1.14 -2.27
CA TYR A 255 -17.07 -1.34 -1.23
C TYR A 255 -16.00 -2.31 -1.67
N TYR A 256 -14.80 -2.12 -1.13
CA TYR A 256 -13.66 -2.98 -1.33
C TYR A 256 -13.54 -4.01 -0.23
N CYS A 257 -12.87 -5.13 -0.53
CA CYS A 257 -12.50 -6.13 0.46
C CYS A 257 -11.00 -6.45 0.39
N VAL A 258 -10.40 -6.66 1.56
CA VAL A 258 -9.12 -7.35 1.67
C VAL A 258 -9.41 -8.85 1.52
N THR A 259 -8.57 -9.59 0.79
CA THR A 259 -8.75 -11.02 0.56
C THR A 259 -7.54 -11.82 1.03
N GLU A 260 -7.75 -13.11 1.34
CA GLU A 260 -6.66 -14.03 1.72
C GLU A 260 -5.78 -14.41 0.53
N GLN A 261 -6.34 -14.33 -0.70
CA GLN A 261 -5.63 -14.56 -1.95
C GLN A 261 -5.33 -13.23 -2.63
N PHE A 262 -4.46 -13.29 -3.65
CA PHE A 262 -4.20 -12.13 -4.50
C PHE A 262 -5.53 -11.50 -5.00
N PRO A 263 -5.66 -10.17 -4.93
CA PRO A 263 -4.62 -9.15 -4.77
C PRO A 263 -4.30 -8.79 -3.32
N PHE A 264 -4.78 -9.50 -2.31
CA PHE A 264 -4.66 -9.21 -0.87
C PHE A 264 -5.27 -7.86 -0.50
N LEU A 265 -4.66 -6.75 -0.96
CA LEU A 265 -5.24 -5.41 -1.01
C LEU A 265 -5.62 -5.05 -2.45
N PRO A 266 -6.72 -4.30 -2.67
CA PRO A 266 -7.10 -3.84 -4.00
C PRO A 266 -6.00 -3.06 -4.72
N ARG A 267 -5.92 -3.21 -6.06
CA ARG A 267 -4.87 -2.60 -6.92
C ARG A 267 -5.36 -1.43 -7.74
N PHE A 268 -6.67 -1.25 -7.79
CA PHE A 268 -7.33 -0.22 -8.56
C PHE A 268 -8.36 0.46 -7.69
N TRP A 269 -8.72 1.68 -8.06
CA TRP A 269 -9.87 2.38 -7.53
C TRP A 269 -11.05 2.29 -8.50
N ARG A 270 -12.25 2.28 -7.93
CA ARG A 270 -13.49 2.36 -8.68
C ARG A 270 -13.94 3.80 -8.90
N GLY A 271 -13.44 4.71 -8.09
CA GLY A 271 -13.61 6.15 -8.17
C GLY A 271 -12.31 6.88 -8.47
N LEU A 272 -12.33 8.22 -8.39
CA LEU A 272 -11.14 9.06 -8.50
C LEU A 272 -10.52 9.29 -7.12
N PRO A 273 -9.21 9.04 -6.95
CA PRO A 273 -8.53 9.26 -5.67
C PRO A 273 -8.41 10.76 -5.35
N ASP A 274 -8.55 11.12 -4.07
CA ASP A 274 -8.25 12.48 -3.61
C ASP A 274 -6.73 12.72 -3.58
N GLU A 275 -6.31 13.91 -3.98
CA GLU A 275 -4.90 14.31 -4.08
C GLU A 275 -4.16 14.28 -2.73
N SER A 276 -4.86 14.31 -1.60
CA SER A 276 -4.26 14.21 -0.27
C SER A 276 -3.55 12.87 -0.02
N PHE A 277 -3.83 11.85 -0.84
CA PHE A 277 -3.17 10.56 -0.81
C PHE A 277 -1.90 10.48 -1.67
N ALA A 278 -1.55 11.55 -2.43
CA ALA A 278 -0.35 11.55 -3.25
C ALA A 278 0.92 11.42 -2.40
N LYS A 279 1.81 10.49 -2.75
CA LYS A 279 3.11 10.30 -2.09
C LYS A 279 4.08 11.38 -2.58
N GLY A 280 4.66 12.11 -1.64
CA GLY A 280 5.61 13.18 -1.97
C GLY A 280 5.00 14.58 -2.02
N GLY A 281 3.72 14.74 -1.68
CA GLY A 281 3.13 16.03 -1.38
C GLY A 281 3.70 16.59 -0.08
N SER A 282 4.06 17.88 -0.06
CA SER A 282 4.45 18.59 1.15
C SER A 282 3.30 18.53 2.16
N PRO A 283 3.57 18.37 3.50
CA PRO A 283 2.51 18.34 4.49
C PRO A 283 1.66 19.61 4.41
N PRO A 284 0.31 19.51 4.57
CA PRO A 284 -0.55 20.66 4.70
C PRO A 284 -0.27 21.34 6.05
N GLY A 285 0.53 22.37 6.03
CA GLY A 285 0.98 23.11 7.24
C GLY A 285 1.50 24.48 6.91
N GLY A 286 0.93 25.16 5.95
CA GLY A 286 1.12 26.59 5.67
C GLY A 286 -0.24 27.24 5.68
N GLY A 287 -0.42 28.28 6.53
CA GLY A 287 -1.66 28.97 6.86
C GLY A 287 -2.52 29.43 5.68
N PRO A 288 -3.66 30.13 5.94
CA PRO A 288 -4.66 30.45 4.94
C PRO A 288 -4.13 31.48 3.95
N GLY A 289 -3.61 31.00 2.82
CA GLY A 289 -3.07 31.84 1.77
C GLY A 289 -2.48 31.03 0.63
N GLY A 290 -3.31 30.74 -0.36
CA GLY A 290 -2.82 30.36 -1.66
C GLY A 290 -2.82 28.87 -1.99
N ARG A 291 -3.88 28.41 -2.66
CA ARG A 291 -3.80 27.35 -3.65
C ARG A 291 -2.61 27.67 -4.55
N ARG A 292 -1.55 26.89 -4.46
CA ARG A 292 -0.61 26.77 -5.58
C ARG A 292 -1.13 25.61 -6.43
N PRO A 293 -1.59 25.85 -7.63
CA PRO A 293 -1.62 24.83 -8.68
C PRO A 293 -0.20 24.31 -8.81
N PHE A 294 -0.03 23.10 -9.29
CA PHE A 294 1.24 22.45 -9.56
C PHE A 294 2.33 23.48 -9.83
N GLY A 295 3.12 23.81 -8.80
CA GLY A 295 4.18 24.76 -8.92
C GLY A 295 5.29 24.13 -9.74
N GLY A 296 5.43 24.56 -10.97
CA GLY A 296 6.69 24.51 -11.66
C GLY A 296 7.76 25.12 -10.76
N PRO A 297 9.05 24.75 -10.89
CA PRO A 297 10.13 25.33 -10.11
C PRO A 297 10.09 26.85 -10.31
N GLY A 298 9.86 27.59 -9.20
CA GLY A 298 10.06 29.02 -9.18
C GLY A 298 11.51 29.33 -9.56
N PRO A 299 11.86 30.56 -9.91
CA PRO A 299 13.20 30.97 -10.38
C PRO A 299 14.32 30.61 -9.38
N ASP A 300 14.02 30.17 -8.16
CA ASP A 300 14.98 29.82 -7.10
C ASP A 300 14.88 28.34 -6.63
N GLY A 301 14.43 27.41 -7.49
CA GLY A 301 14.49 25.97 -7.21
C GLY A 301 15.93 25.47 -7.11
N PRO A 302 16.21 24.38 -6.35
CA PRO A 302 17.55 23.84 -6.24
C PRO A 302 18.09 23.50 -7.64
N PRO A 303 19.33 23.87 -7.99
CA PRO A 303 19.89 23.62 -9.31
C PRO A 303 20.02 22.11 -9.54
N GLY A 304 19.38 21.56 -10.58
CA GLY A 304 19.75 20.23 -10.99
C GLY A 304 18.82 19.34 -11.79
N PHE A 305 17.54 19.64 -11.97
CA PHE A 305 16.73 18.80 -12.87
C PHE A 305 16.18 19.63 -14.03
N PRO A 306 16.67 19.41 -15.28
CA PRO A 306 16.14 20.08 -16.45
C PRO A 306 14.68 19.64 -16.68
N MET A 307 13.82 20.61 -16.98
CA MET A 307 12.41 20.37 -17.34
C MET A 307 12.33 19.43 -18.55
N PRO A 308 11.46 18.40 -18.53
CA PRO A 308 11.29 17.52 -19.68
C PRO A 308 10.99 18.31 -20.95
N PRO A 309 11.62 17.96 -22.11
CA PRO A 309 11.43 18.68 -23.37
C PRO A 309 9.97 18.85 -23.74
N LEU A 310 9.12 17.86 -23.45
CA LEU A 310 7.68 17.90 -23.70
C LEU A 310 6.99 19.07 -22.98
N LEU A 311 7.23 19.22 -21.67
CA LEU A 311 6.62 20.31 -20.88
C LEU A 311 7.16 21.65 -21.29
N LYS A 312 8.44 21.73 -21.63
CA LYS A 312 9.08 22.99 -22.06
C LYS A 312 8.49 23.58 -23.33
N VAL A 313 7.98 22.74 -24.26
CA VAL A 313 7.38 23.24 -25.49
C VAL A 313 5.89 23.51 -25.40
N LEU A 314 5.20 22.85 -24.44
CA LEU A 314 3.76 23.02 -24.22
C LEU A 314 3.45 24.20 -23.29
N ASP A 315 4.16 24.33 -22.18
CA ASP A 315 4.03 25.41 -21.20
C ASP A 315 4.93 26.57 -21.66
N LYS A 316 4.37 27.50 -22.43
CA LYS A 316 5.10 28.62 -23.02
C LYS A 316 5.29 29.80 -22.06
N ASN A 317 4.34 29.96 -21.14
CA ASN A 317 4.40 31.04 -20.17
C ASN A 317 5.19 30.64 -18.91
N GLY A 318 5.51 29.31 -18.73
CA GLY A 318 6.34 28.79 -17.65
C GLY A 318 5.63 28.80 -16.29
N ASP A 319 4.28 28.85 -16.27
CA ASP A 319 3.54 28.90 -15.02
C ASP A 319 3.27 27.53 -14.40
N GLY A 320 3.65 26.43 -15.08
CA GLY A 320 3.51 25.05 -14.65
C GLY A 320 2.13 24.46 -14.90
N ALA A 321 1.24 25.16 -15.59
CA ALA A 321 -0.07 24.70 -16.03
C ALA A 321 -0.19 24.79 -17.55
N LEU A 322 -1.08 24.03 -18.16
CA LEU A 322 -1.40 24.20 -19.59
C LEU A 322 -2.77 24.84 -19.71
N ASP A 323 -2.79 26.10 -20.11
CA ASP A 323 -4.03 26.85 -20.33
C ASP A 323 -4.69 26.48 -21.66
N ALA A 324 -5.90 27.01 -21.91
CA ALA A 324 -6.66 26.73 -23.14
C ALA A 324 -5.94 27.17 -24.41
N ALA A 325 -5.13 28.23 -24.37
CA ALA A 325 -4.37 28.72 -25.50
C ALA A 325 -3.18 27.81 -25.80
N GLU A 326 -2.49 27.34 -24.78
CA GLU A 326 -1.37 26.40 -24.87
C GLU A 326 -1.83 24.99 -25.33
N ILE A 327 -2.96 24.52 -24.81
CA ILE A 327 -3.62 23.29 -25.29
C ILE A 327 -4.01 23.41 -26.74
N GLY A 328 -4.56 24.57 -27.17
CA GLY A 328 -4.92 24.81 -28.55
C GLY A 328 -3.71 24.83 -29.50
N GLN A 329 -2.52 25.23 -29.02
CA GLN A 329 -1.27 25.25 -29.77
C GLN A 329 -0.43 23.96 -29.64
N ALA A 330 -0.86 22.98 -28.83
CA ALA A 330 -0.12 21.76 -28.57
C ALA A 330 0.30 21.00 -29.85
N PRO A 331 -0.52 20.85 -30.91
CA PRO A 331 -0.08 20.16 -32.13
C PRO A 331 1.10 20.86 -32.83
N ALA A 332 1.16 22.17 -32.79
CA ALA A 332 2.28 22.95 -33.39
C ALA A 332 3.54 22.84 -32.50
N ALA A 333 3.36 22.94 -31.18
CA ALA A 333 4.43 22.84 -30.22
C ALA A 333 5.08 21.43 -30.24
N LEU A 334 4.28 20.35 -30.31
CA LEU A 334 4.78 18.98 -30.37
C LEU A 334 5.59 18.71 -31.63
N ARG A 335 5.22 19.27 -32.79
CA ARG A 335 6.00 19.14 -34.04
C ARG A 335 7.42 19.66 -33.92
N THR A 336 7.69 20.61 -33.01
CA THR A 336 9.04 21.13 -32.80
C THR A 336 9.99 20.16 -32.13
N LEU A 337 9.43 19.09 -31.52
CA LEU A 337 10.21 17.99 -30.90
C LEU A 337 10.59 16.90 -31.90
N ASP A 338 9.89 16.80 -33.03
CA ASP A 338 10.19 15.86 -34.12
C ASP A 338 11.47 16.28 -34.84
N ALA A 339 12.62 15.88 -34.29
CA ALA A 339 13.93 16.29 -34.75
C ALA A 339 14.34 15.60 -36.06
N ASN A 340 13.81 14.43 -36.34
CA ASN A 340 14.11 13.63 -37.53
C ASN A 340 13.08 13.84 -38.66
N HIS A 341 11.98 14.58 -38.36
CA HIS A 341 10.90 14.90 -39.28
C HIS A 341 10.18 13.67 -39.89
N ASP A 342 10.08 12.58 -39.10
CA ASP A 342 9.39 11.36 -39.53
C ASP A 342 7.87 11.39 -39.25
N GLY A 343 7.39 12.48 -38.66
CA GLY A 343 5.98 12.67 -38.27
C GLY A 343 5.56 11.91 -37.01
N ARG A 344 6.52 11.39 -36.24
CA ARG A 344 6.33 10.69 -34.98
C ARG A 344 7.20 11.28 -33.89
N LEU A 345 6.76 11.24 -32.66
CA LEU A 345 7.59 11.60 -31.51
C LEU A 345 8.12 10.34 -30.84
N SER A 346 9.39 10.07 -31.01
CA SER A 346 10.09 8.98 -30.34
C SER A 346 10.47 9.36 -28.91
N ARG A 347 10.76 8.35 -28.06
CA ARG A 347 11.15 8.57 -26.66
C ARG A 347 12.38 9.46 -26.51
N GLY A 348 13.33 9.38 -27.46
CA GLY A 348 14.54 10.21 -27.47
C GLY A 348 14.27 11.70 -27.73
N GLU A 349 13.14 12.03 -28.33
CA GLU A 349 12.77 13.40 -28.72
C GLU A 349 11.98 14.14 -27.63
N TYR A 350 11.23 13.41 -26.78
CA TYR A 350 10.41 14.04 -25.73
C TYR A 350 10.85 13.73 -24.29
N GLN A 351 11.85 12.86 -24.07
CA GLN A 351 12.41 12.58 -22.76
C GLN A 351 13.86 13.06 -22.65
N LEU A 352 14.24 13.43 -21.42
CA LEU A 352 15.65 13.69 -21.12
C LEU A 352 16.43 12.38 -21.20
N PRO A 353 17.67 12.40 -21.74
CA PRO A 353 18.55 11.25 -21.61
C PRO A 353 18.76 10.91 -20.14
N PRO A 354 18.91 9.62 -19.77
CA PRO A 354 19.22 9.25 -18.40
C PRO A 354 20.50 9.95 -17.96
N PRO A 355 20.60 10.40 -16.70
CA PRO A 355 21.81 11.02 -16.20
C PRO A 355 22.98 10.09 -16.43
N SER A 356 23.97 10.54 -17.19
CA SER A 356 25.20 9.81 -17.44
C SER A 356 26.02 9.76 -16.13
N GLY A 357 25.80 8.73 -15.33
CA GLY A 357 26.58 8.44 -14.14
C GLY A 357 27.98 7.97 -14.52
N ARG A 358 28.88 8.89 -14.80
CA ARG A 358 30.33 8.69 -14.61
C ARG A 358 30.82 9.76 -13.65
N HIS A 359 31.07 9.36 -12.42
CA HIS A 359 32.00 10.06 -11.56
C HIS A 359 33.42 9.84 -12.12
N PRO A 360 34.20 10.87 -12.44
CA PRO A 360 35.54 10.71 -12.95
C PRO A 360 36.61 10.39 -11.89
N ASP A 361 36.28 10.23 -10.62
CA ASP A 361 37.28 10.05 -9.56
C ASP A 361 36.91 8.93 -8.58
N GLY A 362 36.89 7.68 -9.06
CA GLY A 362 37.05 6.50 -8.21
C GLY A 362 38.50 6.05 -8.17
N PRO A 363 39.08 5.66 -7.01
CA PRO A 363 40.46 5.18 -6.95
C PRO A 363 40.60 3.90 -7.77
N ALA A 364 41.68 3.83 -8.55
CA ALA A 364 42.04 2.69 -9.38
C ALA A 364 42.18 1.41 -8.50
N PRO A 365 41.70 0.24 -8.96
CA PRO A 365 41.89 -1.00 -8.23
C PRO A 365 43.36 -1.37 -8.17
N PRO A 366 43.82 -2.01 -7.09
CA PRO A 366 45.23 -2.42 -6.94
C PRO A 366 45.63 -3.44 -8.02
N PRO A 367 46.85 -3.37 -8.53
CA PRO A 367 47.32 -4.30 -9.55
C PRO A 367 47.48 -5.72 -8.96
N GLY A 368 46.77 -6.70 -9.53
CA GLY A 368 47.01 -8.11 -9.19
C GLY A 368 45.78 -8.99 -8.91
N ALA A 369 44.53 -8.55 -9.13
CA ALA A 369 43.35 -9.43 -8.96
C ALA A 369 43.10 -10.26 -10.24
N PRO A 370 42.95 -11.61 -10.15
CA PRO A 370 42.65 -12.46 -11.29
C PRO A 370 41.22 -12.22 -11.78
N ARG A 371 41.03 -12.23 -13.11
CA ARG A 371 39.69 -12.16 -13.74
C ARG A 371 38.97 -13.49 -13.54
N PRO A 372 37.68 -13.49 -13.19
CA PRO A 372 36.87 -14.71 -13.26
C PRO A 372 36.57 -15.05 -14.74
N GLU A 373 36.71 -16.36 -15.07
CA GLU A 373 36.28 -16.96 -16.33
C GLU A 373 34.73 -16.99 -16.46
#